data_da6046be73ff5ac08d3da9141a95d24b
#
_entry.id   da6046be73ff5ac08d3da9141a95d24b
#
_cell.length_a   1.000
_cell.length_b   1.000
_cell.length_c   1.000
_cell.angle_alpha   90.00
_cell.angle_beta   90.00
_cell.angle_gamma   90.00
#
_symmetry.space_group_name_H-M   'P 1'
#
loop_
_entity.id
_entity.type
_entity.pdbx_description
1 polymer ?
#
loop_
_entity_poly.entity_id
_entity_poly.type
_entity_poly.pdbx_seq_one_letter_code
_entity_poly.pdbx_strand_id
1 'polypeptide(L)'
;MGQLFRFEFRKLFRQKSFYICGCVLIGLILLTAVTLNMIYSLSQGNMEAGGVTVSASDDGFLYTGIYMLVGAVSSSNFTIVLAVFLSLFVCIDYTNGTLKNIIARGYSRTRIYAIKYMVSLAATTFYTIVCWLTGFLAGTAFWEVGSLSGTTGDLIVSLLLQLLGNFAYTSLFFLIAVLFKKTGGSIAVGIIGPLVLSMIISLADTLTHKKSFDFADYWLDNCMVETATDLIASNVITRCLVCFIIYAVLFYVISIFVGKRTEV
;
A
#
# COMPACT_ATOMS: atom_id res chain seq x y z
N MET A 1 0.28 -24.06 17.04
CA MET A 1 0.32 -22.83 16.21
C MET A 1 0.64 -23.14 14.73
N GLY A 2 1.60 -24.00 14.41
CA GLY A 2 2.01 -24.28 13.04
C GLY A 2 0.92 -24.84 12.11
N GLN A 3 0.01 -25.65 12.62
CA GLN A 3 -1.06 -26.23 11.78
C GLN A 3 -2.04 -25.17 11.26
N LEU A 4 -2.46 -24.24 12.11
CA LEU A 4 -3.39 -23.16 11.73
C LEU A 4 -2.70 -22.17 10.77
N PHE A 5 -1.43 -21.83 11.00
CA PHE A 5 -0.65 -20.99 10.09
C PHE A 5 -0.52 -21.65 8.71
N ARG A 6 -0.16 -22.93 8.68
CA ARG A 6 -0.05 -23.70 7.42
C ARG A 6 -1.38 -23.80 6.67
N PHE A 7 -2.48 -23.88 7.41
CA PHE A 7 -3.82 -23.89 6.82
C PHE A 7 -4.15 -22.54 6.17
N GLU A 8 -3.98 -21.42 6.91
CA GLU A 8 -4.26 -20.07 6.38
C GLU A 8 -3.34 -19.71 5.22
N PHE A 9 -2.05 -20.09 5.30
CA PHE A 9 -1.08 -19.86 4.24
C PHE A 9 -1.43 -20.65 2.96
N ARG A 10 -1.82 -21.92 3.09
CA ARG A 10 -2.28 -22.73 1.95
C ARG A 10 -3.57 -22.17 1.35
N LYS A 11 -4.47 -21.65 2.19
CA LYS A 11 -5.70 -21.01 1.78
C LYS A 11 -5.41 -19.76 0.93
N LEU A 12 -4.42 -18.94 1.33
CA LEU A 12 -3.98 -17.76 0.59
C LEU A 12 -3.68 -18.11 -0.88
N PHE A 13 -2.81 -19.10 -1.11
CA PHE A 13 -2.41 -19.51 -2.47
C PHE A 13 -3.49 -20.27 -3.24
N ARG A 14 -4.50 -20.79 -2.60
CA ARG A 14 -5.65 -21.42 -3.29
C ARG A 14 -6.77 -20.42 -3.63
N GLN A 15 -6.70 -19.22 -3.10
CA GLN A 15 -7.72 -18.20 -3.28
C GLN A 15 -7.52 -17.51 -4.64
N LYS A 16 -8.53 -17.58 -5.53
CA LYS A 16 -8.48 -16.94 -6.84
C LYS A 16 -8.26 -15.42 -6.74
N SER A 17 -8.82 -14.79 -5.70
CA SER A 17 -8.66 -13.36 -5.44
C SER A 17 -7.21 -12.93 -5.30
N PHE A 18 -6.32 -13.79 -4.77
CA PHE A 18 -4.90 -13.50 -4.64
C PHE A 18 -4.25 -13.30 -6.01
N TYR A 19 -4.49 -14.21 -6.95
CA TYR A 19 -3.92 -14.11 -8.30
C TYR A 19 -4.56 -12.98 -9.11
N ILE A 20 -5.89 -12.79 -9.00
CA ILE A 20 -6.60 -11.73 -9.70
C ILE A 20 -6.08 -10.36 -9.26
N CYS A 21 -5.95 -10.10 -7.96
CA CYS A 21 -5.41 -8.84 -7.44
C CYS A 21 -3.96 -8.61 -7.87
N GLY A 22 -3.13 -9.67 -7.89
CA GLY A 22 -1.76 -9.60 -8.42
C GLY A 22 -1.71 -9.23 -9.90
N CYS A 23 -2.53 -9.86 -10.74
CA CYS A 23 -2.63 -9.54 -12.16
C CYS A 23 -3.13 -8.10 -12.39
N VAL A 24 -4.09 -7.63 -11.59
CA VAL A 24 -4.59 -6.25 -11.65
C VAL A 24 -3.48 -5.26 -11.30
N LEU A 25 -2.69 -5.52 -10.27
CA LEU A 25 -1.53 -4.68 -9.90
C LEU A 25 -0.51 -4.58 -11.04
N ILE A 26 -0.13 -5.72 -11.61
CA ILE A 26 0.78 -5.76 -12.77
C ILE A 26 0.21 -4.95 -13.93
N GLY A 27 -1.07 -5.16 -14.26
CA GLY A 27 -1.76 -4.44 -15.33
C GLY A 27 -1.81 -2.93 -15.11
N LEU A 28 -2.06 -2.48 -13.87
CA LEU A 28 -2.08 -1.05 -13.54
C LEU A 28 -0.68 -0.41 -13.65
N ILE A 29 0.38 -1.09 -13.21
CA ILE A 29 1.75 -0.60 -13.35
C ILE A 29 2.15 -0.49 -14.82
N LEU A 30 1.84 -1.50 -15.62
CA LEU A 30 2.10 -1.47 -17.07
C LEU A 30 1.29 -0.36 -17.77
N LEU A 31 0.03 -0.18 -17.39
CA LEU A 31 -0.80 0.91 -17.90
C LEU A 31 -0.20 2.28 -17.55
N THR A 32 0.29 2.44 -16.33
CA THR A 32 0.95 3.68 -15.89
C THR A 32 2.22 3.92 -16.71
N ALA A 33 3.04 2.90 -16.92
CA ALA A 33 4.25 3.02 -17.74
C ALA A 33 3.95 3.41 -19.19
N VAL A 34 2.93 2.80 -19.81
CA VAL A 34 2.50 3.13 -21.17
C VAL A 34 1.96 4.55 -21.25
N THR A 35 1.12 4.98 -20.31
CA THR A 35 0.58 6.36 -20.27
C THR A 35 1.70 7.39 -20.11
N LEU A 36 2.67 7.15 -19.22
CA LEU A 36 3.80 8.05 -19.05
C LEU A 36 4.68 8.11 -20.30
N ASN A 37 4.91 6.98 -20.96
CA ASN A 37 5.66 6.95 -22.23
C ASN A 37 4.92 7.71 -23.34
N MET A 38 3.59 7.60 -23.39
CA MET A 38 2.78 8.35 -24.36
C MET A 38 2.82 9.86 -24.09
N ILE A 39 2.71 10.29 -22.83
CA ILE A 39 2.85 11.70 -22.43
C ILE A 39 4.24 12.23 -22.79
N TYR A 40 5.29 11.46 -22.52
CA TYR A 40 6.66 11.83 -22.86
C TYR A 40 6.84 12.01 -24.37
N SER A 41 6.33 11.11 -25.19
CA SER A 41 6.41 11.22 -26.65
C SER A 41 5.63 12.43 -27.22
N LEU A 42 4.49 12.76 -26.60
CA LEU A 42 3.71 13.94 -26.97
C LEU A 42 4.38 15.25 -26.54
N SER A 43 5.04 15.28 -25.40
CA SER A 43 5.75 16.48 -24.91
C SER A 43 6.98 16.84 -25.77
N GLN A 44 7.66 15.85 -26.34
CA GLN A 44 8.74 16.07 -27.29
C GLN A 44 8.24 16.57 -28.65
N GLY A 45 6.99 16.34 -29.00
CA GLY A 45 6.37 16.73 -30.29
C GLY A 45 5.66 18.08 -30.29
N ASN A 46 5.81 18.97 -29.30
CA ASN A 46 5.12 20.28 -29.20
C ASN A 46 3.62 20.23 -29.52
N MET A 47 2.89 19.24 -29.04
CA MET A 47 1.43 19.19 -29.15
C MET A 47 0.76 19.67 -27.88
N GLU A 48 0.03 20.77 -27.98
CA GLU A 48 -0.97 21.19 -26.97
C GLU A 48 -2.13 20.18 -26.97
N ALA A 49 -2.05 19.19 -26.10
CA ALA A 49 -3.18 18.30 -25.87
C ALA A 49 -3.96 18.75 -24.62
N GLY A 50 -5.08 19.43 -24.86
CA GLY A 50 -6.14 19.58 -23.87
C GLY A 50 -5.87 20.49 -22.66
N GLY A 51 -5.15 21.62 -22.82
CA GLY A 51 -5.09 22.66 -21.79
C GLY A 51 -4.18 22.37 -20.58
N VAL A 52 -3.42 21.30 -20.60
CA VAL A 52 -2.34 21.02 -19.63
C VAL A 52 -1.01 21.35 -20.30
N THR A 53 -0.48 22.52 -20.00
CA THR A 53 0.90 22.88 -20.35
C THR A 53 1.82 22.08 -19.43
N VAL A 54 2.27 20.92 -19.89
CA VAL A 54 3.42 20.23 -19.28
C VAL A 54 4.66 21.00 -19.72
N SER A 55 5.08 21.97 -18.91
CA SER A 55 6.37 22.60 -19.08
C SER A 55 7.43 21.53 -18.85
N ALA A 56 8.00 21.01 -19.91
CA ALA A 56 9.27 20.31 -19.83
C ALA A 56 10.30 21.36 -19.34
N SER A 57 10.61 21.36 -18.04
CA SER A 57 11.79 22.02 -17.54
C SER A 57 12.99 21.35 -18.23
N ASP A 58 14.00 22.14 -18.57
CA ASP A 58 15.21 21.74 -19.32
C ASP A 58 16.00 20.56 -18.67
N ASP A 59 15.70 20.23 -17.42
CA ASP A 59 16.11 19.00 -16.73
C ASP A 59 15.08 17.90 -17.02
N GLY A 60 15.12 17.32 -18.22
CA GLY A 60 14.16 16.35 -18.71
C GLY A 60 13.64 15.43 -17.61
N PHE A 61 12.32 15.32 -17.47
CA PHE A 61 11.63 14.38 -16.58
C PHE A 61 12.08 12.97 -16.97
N LEU A 62 13.17 12.53 -16.37
CA LEU A 62 13.79 11.24 -16.66
C LEU A 62 13.02 10.16 -15.90
N TYR A 63 11.96 9.67 -16.53
CA TYR A 63 11.38 8.40 -16.10
C TYR A 63 12.46 7.32 -16.32
N THR A 64 12.97 6.78 -15.25
CA THR A 64 13.99 5.73 -15.29
C THR A 64 13.45 4.47 -14.66
N GLY A 65 14.12 3.34 -14.89
CA GLY A 65 13.78 2.09 -14.23
C GLY A 65 13.76 2.21 -12.70
N ILE A 66 14.70 2.98 -12.13
CA ILE A 66 14.78 3.25 -10.68
C ILE A 66 13.59 4.10 -10.22
N TYR A 67 13.21 5.15 -10.95
CA TYR A 67 12.06 5.97 -10.63
C TYR A 67 10.78 5.15 -10.61
N MET A 68 10.55 4.31 -11.62
CA MET A 68 9.39 3.42 -11.69
C MET A 68 9.40 2.35 -10.60
N LEU A 69 10.55 1.85 -10.19
CA LEU A 69 10.69 0.91 -9.07
C LEU A 69 10.19 1.54 -7.77
N VAL A 70 10.68 2.73 -7.44
CA VAL A 70 10.34 3.42 -6.19
C VAL A 70 8.91 3.93 -6.20
N GLY A 71 8.42 4.43 -7.35
CA GLY A 71 7.07 4.94 -7.52
C GLY A 71 5.96 3.87 -7.58
N ALA A 72 6.30 2.62 -7.93
CA ALA A 72 5.30 1.57 -8.17
C ALA A 72 4.43 1.24 -6.96
N VAL A 73 4.97 1.33 -5.76
CA VAL A 73 4.33 0.90 -4.51
C VAL A 73 3.72 2.07 -3.72
N SER A 74 4.25 3.28 -3.88
CA SER A 74 3.71 4.50 -3.24
C SER A 74 2.47 5.05 -3.95
N SER A 75 2.07 4.45 -5.07
CA SER A 75 0.89 4.86 -5.83
C SER A 75 -0.42 4.49 -5.11
N SER A 76 -1.42 5.35 -5.24
CA SER A 76 -2.79 5.09 -4.74
C SER A 76 -3.38 3.79 -5.30
N ASN A 77 -2.96 3.38 -6.51
CA ASN A 77 -3.39 2.13 -7.15
C ASN A 77 -3.03 0.90 -6.31
N PHE A 78 -1.80 0.86 -5.76
CA PHE A 78 -1.37 -0.23 -4.88
C PHE A 78 -2.24 -0.31 -3.62
N THR A 79 -2.48 0.83 -2.98
CA THR A 79 -3.27 0.94 -1.75
C THR A 79 -4.71 0.48 -1.96
N ILE A 80 -5.34 0.87 -3.08
CA ILE A 80 -6.70 0.45 -3.44
C ILE A 80 -6.78 -1.06 -3.64
N VAL A 81 -5.88 -1.65 -4.41
CA VAL A 81 -5.90 -3.11 -4.66
C VAL A 81 -5.60 -3.88 -3.38
N LEU A 82 -4.72 -3.38 -2.53
CA LEU A 82 -4.42 -3.96 -1.22
C LEU A 82 -5.66 -3.94 -0.31
N ALA A 83 -6.41 -2.84 -0.28
CA ALA A 83 -7.67 -2.71 0.46
C ALA A 83 -8.71 -3.74 -0.01
N VAL A 84 -8.88 -3.88 -1.33
CA VAL A 84 -9.79 -4.88 -1.93
C VAL A 84 -9.37 -6.29 -1.55
N PHE A 85 -8.09 -6.63 -1.73
CA PHE A 85 -7.57 -7.95 -1.42
C PHE A 85 -7.77 -8.32 0.06
N LEU A 86 -7.38 -7.44 0.99
CA LEU A 86 -7.50 -7.70 2.42
C LEU A 86 -8.96 -7.81 2.86
N SER A 87 -9.84 -6.99 2.30
CA SER A 87 -11.28 -7.10 2.55
C SER A 87 -11.82 -8.45 2.10
N LEU A 88 -11.46 -8.92 0.90
CA LEU A 88 -11.85 -10.24 0.40
C LEU A 88 -11.26 -11.36 1.27
N PHE A 89 -9.97 -11.28 1.60
CA PHE A 89 -9.28 -12.32 2.35
C PHE A 89 -9.79 -12.49 3.78
N VAL A 90 -10.08 -11.36 4.46
CA VAL A 90 -10.55 -11.37 5.85
C VAL A 90 -12.05 -11.67 5.94
N CYS A 91 -12.88 -11.00 5.10
CA CYS A 91 -14.33 -11.10 5.23
C CYS A 91 -14.90 -12.43 4.72
N ILE A 92 -14.21 -13.15 3.84
CA ILE A 92 -14.67 -14.46 3.33
C ILE A 92 -14.90 -15.47 4.46
N ASP A 93 -14.16 -15.38 5.57
CA ASP A 93 -14.31 -16.29 6.70
C ASP A 93 -15.54 -15.99 7.55
N TYR A 94 -15.96 -14.75 7.57
CA TYR A 94 -17.23 -14.38 8.19
C TYR A 94 -18.41 -14.83 7.33
N THR A 95 -18.33 -14.61 6.02
CA THR A 95 -19.40 -14.96 5.07
C THR A 95 -19.61 -16.48 4.98
N ASN A 96 -18.54 -17.26 4.97
CA ASN A 96 -18.60 -18.72 4.86
C ASN A 96 -18.75 -19.42 6.22
N GLY A 97 -18.79 -18.68 7.33
CA GLY A 97 -18.89 -19.27 8.67
C GLY A 97 -17.68 -20.11 9.10
N THR A 98 -16.56 -20.05 8.36
CA THR A 98 -15.34 -20.83 8.67
C THR A 98 -14.75 -20.44 10.00
N LEU A 99 -14.93 -19.18 10.43
CA LEU A 99 -14.48 -18.69 11.72
C LEU A 99 -15.14 -19.46 12.89
N LYS A 100 -16.45 -19.72 12.80
CA LYS A 100 -17.19 -20.52 13.80
C LYS A 100 -16.62 -21.94 13.94
N ASN A 101 -16.33 -22.57 12.81
CA ASN A 101 -15.78 -23.93 12.77
C ASN A 101 -14.37 -24.00 13.39
N ILE A 102 -13.54 -22.97 13.22
CA ILE A 102 -12.20 -22.90 13.81
C ILE A 102 -12.29 -22.67 15.33
N ILE A 103 -13.21 -21.82 15.78
CA ILE A 103 -13.48 -21.58 17.22
C ILE A 103 -14.01 -22.86 17.87
N ALA A 104 -14.92 -23.60 17.22
CA ALA A 104 -15.47 -24.85 17.72
C ALA A 104 -14.40 -25.93 17.94
N ARG A 105 -13.28 -25.86 17.20
CA ARG A 105 -12.09 -26.74 17.39
C ARG A 105 -11.19 -26.33 18.57
N GLY A 106 -11.59 -25.34 19.39
CA GLY A 106 -10.88 -24.91 20.59
C GLY A 106 -9.77 -23.88 20.37
N TYR A 107 -9.66 -23.26 19.18
CA TYR A 107 -8.70 -22.19 18.98
C TYR A 107 -9.19 -20.88 19.57
N SER A 108 -8.34 -20.18 20.34
CA SER A 108 -8.68 -18.85 20.86
C SER A 108 -8.80 -17.81 19.75
N ARG A 109 -9.78 -16.93 19.86
CA ARG A 109 -10.04 -15.86 18.87
C ARG A 109 -8.79 -15.02 18.58
N THR A 110 -8.06 -14.62 19.62
CA THR A 110 -6.81 -13.85 19.48
C THR A 110 -5.79 -14.54 18.60
N ARG A 111 -5.64 -15.88 18.75
CA ARG A 111 -4.70 -16.66 17.93
C ARG A 111 -5.11 -16.70 16.46
N ILE A 112 -6.40 -16.79 16.19
CA ILE A 112 -6.95 -16.82 14.83
C ILE A 112 -6.65 -15.49 14.13
N TYR A 113 -6.98 -14.35 14.78
CA TYR A 113 -6.72 -13.01 14.21
C TYR A 113 -5.22 -12.72 14.05
N ALA A 114 -4.39 -13.12 15.03
CA ALA A 114 -2.94 -12.92 14.93
C ALA A 114 -2.34 -13.69 13.75
N ILE A 115 -2.72 -14.97 13.58
CA ILE A 115 -2.22 -15.77 12.44
C ILE A 115 -2.72 -15.20 11.11
N LYS A 116 -3.99 -14.79 11.06
CA LYS A 116 -4.56 -14.18 9.86
C LYS A 116 -3.86 -12.88 9.48
N TYR A 117 -3.53 -12.05 10.47
CA TYR A 117 -2.75 -10.84 10.27
C TYR A 117 -1.33 -11.16 9.74
N MET A 118 -0.64 -12.14 10.32
CA MET A 118 0.68 -12.56 9.84
C MET A 118 0.65 -13.04 8.38
N VAL A 119 -0.39 -13.78 7.99
CA VAL A 119 -0.58 -14.23 6.60
C VAL A 119 -0.90 -13.03 5.69
N SER A 120 -1.64 -12.04 6.18
CA SER A 120 -1.89 -10.79 5.44
C SER A 120 -0.60 -10.00 5.20
N LEU A 121 0.29 -9.91 6.19
CA LEU A 121 1.62 -9.29 6.02
C LEU A 121 2.47 -10.02 4.98
N ALA A 122 2.45 -11.36 4.99
CA ALA A 122 3.16 -12.15 3.99
C ALA A 122 2.61 -11.91 2.56
N ALA A 123 1.29 -11.79 2.41
CA ALA A 123 0.67 -11.46 1.14
C ALA A 123 1.04 -10.04 0.66
N THR A 124 1.05 -9.06 1.56
CA THR A 124 1.48 -7.68 1.26
C THR A 124 2.94 -7.64 0.83
N THR A 125 3.83 -8.34 1.52
CA THR A 125 5.24 -8.46 1.13
C THR A 125 5.38 -9.03 -0.28
N PHE A 126 4.63 -10.07 -0.60
CA PHE A 126 4.63 -10.66 -1.93
C PHE A 126 4.19 -9.66 -3.00
N TYR A 127 3.09 -8.95 -2.79
CA TYR A 127 2.62 -7.91 -3.74
C TYR A 127 3.61 -6.76 -3.88
N THR A 128 4.21 -6.30 -2.79
CA THR A 128 5.22 -5.24 -2.82
C THR A 128 6.41 -5.65 -3.68
N ILE A 129 6.94 -6.87 -3.50
CA ILE A 129 8.05 -7.39 -4.32
C ILE A 129 7.65 -7.51 -5.79
N VAL A 130 6.46 -8.02 -6.09
CA VAL A 130 5.95 -8.11 -7.47
C VAL A 130 5.83 -6.74 -8.11
N CYS A 131 5.35 -5.73 -7.37
CA CYS A 131 5.23 -4.36 -7.87
C CYS A 131 6.60 -3.73 -8.13
N TRP A 132 7.57 -3.91 -7.24
CA TRP A 132 8.94 -3.42 -7.45
C TRP A 132 9.58 -4.04 -8.70
N LEU A 133 9.47 -5.36 -8.85
CA LEU A 133 10.01 -6.05 -10.02
C LEU A 133 9.33 -5.60 -11.31
N THR A 134 7.99 -5.50 -11.31
CA THR A 134 7.25 -5.04 -12.50
C THR A 134 7.53 -3.58 -12.83
N GLY A 135 7.60 -2.70 -11.82
CA GLY A 135 7.94 -1.30 -12.01
C GLY A 135 9.33 -1.12 -12.61
N PHE A 136 10.32 -1.82 -12.04
CA PHE A 136 11.69 -1.79 -12.56
C PHE A 136 11.77 -2.33 -14.00
N LEU A 137 11.17 -3.48 -14.28
CA LEU A 137 11.18 -4.08 -15.62
C LEU A 137 10.43 -3.20 -16.64
N ALA A 138 9.29 -2.64 -16.27
CA ALA A 138 8.55 -1.73 -17.15
C ALA A 138 9.35 -0.44 -17.42
N GLY A 139 9.92 0.16 -16.38
CA GLY A 139 10.74 1.35 -16.51
C GLY A 139 11.97 1.14 -17.39
N THR A 140 12.69 0.02 -17.21
CA THR A 140 13.85 -0.32 -18.03
C THR A 140 13.50 -0.71 -19.47
N ALA A 141 12.29 -1.21 -19.71
CA ALA A 141 11.85 -1.58 -21.06
C ALA A 141 11.46 -0.36 -21.92
N PHE A 142 10.89 0.68 -21.31
CA PHE A 142 10.47 1.91 -22.03
C PHE A 142 11.53 3.00 -22.02
N TRP A 143 12.38 3.03 -20.99
CA TRP A 143 13.43 4.04 -20.80
C TRP A 143 14.74 3.35 -20.42
N GLU A 144 15.69 4.09 -19.89
CA GLU A 144 16.95 3.55 -19.40
C GLU A 144 16.83 3.11 -17.92
N VAL A 145 17.81 2.34 -17.45
CA VAL A 145 17.92 1.93 -16.03
C VAL A 145 17.95 3.15 -15.12
N GLY A 146 18.58 4.24 -15.57
CA GLY A 146 18.80 5.46 -14.83
C GLY A 146 20.01 5.41 -13.89
N SER A 147 20.42 6.59 -13.44
CA SER A 147 21.45 6.76 -12.41
C SER A 147 20.78 6.99 -11.05
N LEU A 148 21.37 6.45 -9.99
CA LEU A 148 20.95 6.75 -8.62
C LEU A 148 21.38 8.18 -8.27
N SER A 149 20.47 8.96 -7.66
CA SER A 149 20.80 10.27 -7.10
C SER A 149 21.62 10.16 -5.82
N GLY A 150 21.46 9.03 -5.11
CA GLY A 150 22.17 8.70 -3.87
C GLY A 150 23.03 7.44 -3.98
N THR A 151 23.33 6.85 -2.83
CA THR A 151 24.00 5.56 -2.76
C THR A 151 23.01 4.40 -2.88
N THR A 152 23.49 3.21 -3.23
CA THR A 152 22.68 1.98 -3.22
C THR A 152 22.06 1.73 -1.82
N GLY A 153 22.72 2.20 -0.76
CA GLY A 153 22.22 2.13 0.60
C GLY A 153 20.95 2.96 0.82
N ASP A 154 20.89 4.16 0.25
CA ASP A 154 19.73 5.05 0.36
C ASP A 154 18.51 4.46 -0.35
N LEU A 155 18.70 3.85 -1.51
CA LEU A 155 17.65 3.11 -2.21
C LEU A 155 17.10 1.96 -1.37
N ILE A 156 17.97 1.17 -0.74
CA ILE A 156 17.54 0.05 0.14
C ILE A 156 16.73 0.58 1.32
N VAL A 157 17.14 1.69 1.93
CA VAL A 157 16.40 2.33 3.03
C VAL A 157 15.02 2.77 2.56
N SER A 158 14.92 3.41 1.38
CA SER A 158 13.64 3.78 0.77
C SER A 158 12.72 2.58 0.60
N LEU A 159 13.19 1.50 0.00
CA LEU A 159 12.40 0.27 -0.19
C LEU A 159 11.95 -0.36 1.13
N LEU A 160 12.81 -0.39 2.15
CA LEU A 160 12.45 -0.89 3.48
C LEU A 160 11.39 -0.02 4.16
N LEU A 161 11.49 1.30 4.04
CA LEU A 161 10.47 2.22 4.56
C LEU A 161 9.13 2.02 3.85
N GLN A 162 9.12 1.88 2.54
CA GLN A 162 7.91 1.57 1.77
C GLN A 162 7.27 0.24 2.20
N LEU A 163 8.07 -0.79 2.42
CA LEU A 163 7.57 -2.07 2.93
C LEU A 163 6.92 -1.90 4.31
N LEU A 164 7.56 -1.13 5.21
CA LEU A 164 7.02 -0.84 6.54
C LEU A 164 5.72 -0.02 6.46
N GLY A 165 5.64 0.97 5.58
CA GLY A 165 4.42 1.73 5.29
C GLY A 165 3.28 0.85 4.78
N ASN A 166 3.59 -0.11 3.90
CA ASN A 166 2.62 -1.09 3.43
C ASN A 166 2.12 -2.02 4.56
N PHE A 167 2.95 -2.31 5.56
CA PHE A 167 2.51 -3.01 6.76
C PHE A 167 1.55 -2.17 7.61
N ALA A 168 1.76 -0.86 7.68
CA ALA A 168 0.82 0.04 8.36
C ALA A 168 -0.53 0.10 7.62
N TYR A 169 -0.55 0.17 6.29
CA TYR A 169 -1.78 0.06 5.48
C TYR A 169 -2.45 -1.30 5.66
N THR A 170 -1.69 -2.38 5.68
CA THR A 170 -2.23 -3.73 5.94
C THR A 170 -2.94 -3.77 7.29
N SER A 171 -2.37 -3.16 8.33
CA SER A 171 -2.98 -3.10 9.67
C SER A 171 -4.29 -2.30 9.65
N LEU A 172 -4.31 -1.18 8.93
CA LEU A 172 -5.50 -0.34 8.75
C LEU A 172 -6.63 -1.11 8.04
N PHE A 173 -6.34 -1.71 6.89
CA PHE A 173 -7.34 -2.46 6.13
C PHE A 173 -7.80 -3.73 6.83
N PHE A 174 -6.90 -4.37 7.57
CA PHE A 174 -7.26 -5.50 8.42
C PHE A 174 -8.24 -5.09 9.52
N LEU A 175 -8.01 -3.95 10.16
CA LEU A 175 -8.94 -3.37 11.14
C LEU A 175 -10.31 -3.10 10.52
N ILE A 176 -10.37 -2.43 9.36
CA ILE A 176 -11.60 -2.13 8.64
C ILE A 176 -12.36 -3.43 8.32
N ALA A 177 -11.67 -4.46 7.85
CA ALA A 177 -12.27 -5.74 7.51
C ALA A 177 -12.85 -6.46 8.74
N VAL A 178 -12.19 -6.39 9.89
CA VAL A 178 -12.67 -6.96 11.16
C VAL A 178 -13.88 -6.19 11.71
N LEU A 179 -13.93 -4.86 11.51
CA LEU A 179 -15.04 -4.01 11.93
C LEU A 179 -16.31 -4.29 11.13
N PHE A 180 -16.21 -4.29 9.80
CA PHE A 180 -17.37 -4.38 8.92
C PHE A 180 -17.87 -5.81 8.68
N LYS A 181 -17.02 -6.82 8.78
CA LYS A 181 -17.33 -8.25 8.58
C LYS A 181 -17.99 -8.61 7.24
N LYS A 182 -18.37 -7.63 6.44
CA LYS A 182 -18.99 -7.76 5.12
C LYS A 182 -18.03 -7.24 4.07
N THR A 183 -17.82 -8.02 3.01
CA THR A 183 -16.88 -7.69 1.92
C THR A 183 -17.17 -6.35 1.26
N GLY A 184 -18.42 -6.09 0.88
CA GLY A 184 -18.80 -4.84 0.21
C GLY A 184 -18.54 -3.59 1.06
N GLY A 185 -18.97 -3.62 2.34
CA GLY A 185 -18.75 -2.51 3.27
C GLY A 185 -17.27 -2.27 3.57
N SER A 186 -16.51 -3.36 3.76
CA SER A 186 -15.08 -3.27 4.00
C SER A 186 -14.31 -2.70 2.81
N ILE A 187 -14.66 -3.11 1.58
CA ILE A 187 -14.04 -2.56 0.35
C ILE A 187 -14.36 -1.07 0.22
N ALA A 188 -15.64 -0.70 0.36
CA ALA A 188 -16.05 0.70 0.21
C ALA A 188 -15.33 1.61 1.22
N VAL A 189 -15.32 1.24 2.49
CA VAL A 189 -14.63 2.02 3.53
C VAL A 189 -13.11 1.93 3.40
N GLY A 190 -12.57 0.81 2.96
CA GLY A 190 -11.13 0.64 2.71
C GLY A 190 -10.61 1.53 1.60
N ILE A 191 -11.40 1.81 0.56
CA ILE A 191 -11.01 2.71 -0.53
C ILE A 191 -11.28 4.16 -0.16
N ILE A 192 -12.50 4.48 0.30
CA ILE A 192 -12.94 5.86 0.54
C ILE A 192 -12.34 6.42 1.83
N GLY A 193 -12.18 5.58 2.87
CA GLY A 193 -11.73 6.01 4.19
C GLY A 193 -10.40 6.74 4.19
N PRO A 194 -9.30 6.17 3.69
CA PRO A 194 -8.01 6.84 3.60
C PRO A 194 -8.06 8.13 2.77
N LEU A 195 -8.78 8.13 1.64
CA LEU A 195 -8.93 9.32 0.79
C LEU A 195 -9.64 10.47 1.51
N VAL A 196 -10.74 10.18 2.19
CA VAL A 196 -11.49 11.20 2.95
C VAL A 196 -10.65 11.71 4.12
N LEU A 197 -9.94 10.83 4.82
CA LEU A 197 -9.04 11.23 5.92
C LEU A 197 -7.91 12.12 5.41
N SER A 198 -7.27 11.80 4.30
CA SER A 198 -6.24 12.65 3.68
C SER A 198 -6.78 14.04 3.32
N MET A 199 -7.99 14.11 2.76
CA MET A 199 -8.62 15.39 2.44
C MET A 199 -8.93 16.21 3.70
N ILE A 200 -9.45 15.58 4.76
CA ILE A 200 -9.75 16.26 6.03
C ILE A 200 -8.49 16.80 6.68
N ILE A 201 -7.41 16.00 6.69
CA ILE A 201 -6.13 16.41 7.29
C ILE A 201 -5.53 17.57 6.50
N SER A 202 -5.49 17.50 5.18
CA SER A 202 -4.99 18.58 4.31
C SER A 202 -5.81 19.88 4.47
N LEU A 203 -7.13 19.75 4.61
CA LEU A 203 -8.00 20.91 4.87
C LEU A 203 -7.73 21.50 6.25
N ALA A 204 -7.54 20.68 7.26
CA ALA A 204 -7.23 21.11 8.62
C ALA A 204 -5.89 21.88 8.67
N ASP A 205 -4.86 21.42 7.97
CA ASP A 205 -3.57 22.12 7.88
C ASP A 205 -3.70 23.46 7.19
N THR A 206 -4.46 23.52 6.08
CA THR A 206 -4.74 24.77 5.37
C THR A 206 -5.46 25.81 6.24
N LEU A 207 -6.41 25.37 7.09
CA LEU A 207 -7.18 26.24 7.97
C LEU A 207 -6.40 26.68 9.20
N THR A 208 -5.45 25.88 9.69
CA THR A 208 -4.76 26.16 10.95
C THR A 208 -3.64 27.16 10.80
N HIS A 209 -3.10 27.39 9.58
CA HIS A 209 -2.05 28.39 9.23
C HIS A 209 -0.87 28.51 10.23
N LYS A 210 -0.69 27.58 11.14
CA LYS A 210 0.42 27.56 12.07
C LYS A 210 1.64 26.92 11.41
N LYS A 211 2.55 27.74 10.95
CA LYS A 211 3.87 27.39 10.39
C LYS A 211 4.74 26.46 11.24
N SER A 212 4.27 25.99 12.39
CA SER A 212 5.11 25.30 13.37
C SER A 212 4.94 23.77 13.40
N PHE A 213 3.83 23.24 12.87
CA PHE A 213 3.55 21.79 12.88
C PHE A 213 2.51 21.46 11.83
N ASP A 214 2.92 20.77 10.78
CA ASP A 214 2.05 20.32 9.71
C ASP A 214 1.58 18.88 10.00
N PHE A 215 0.29 18.70 10.29
CA PHE A 215 -0.29 17.39 10.60
C PHE A 215 -0.26 16.44 9.39
N ALA A 216 -0.35 17.01 8.19
CA ALA A 216 -0.30 16.26 6.95
C ALA A 216 0.99 15.46 6.79
N ASP A 217 2.13 15.99 7.23
CA ASP A 217 3.43 15.34 7.14
C ASP A 217 3.54 14.05 7.94
N TYR A 218 2.69 13.87 8.95
CA TYR A 218 2.64 12.66 9.79
C TYR A 218 1.58 11.67 9.32
N TRP A 219 0.78 12.04 8.31
CA TRP A 219 -0.21 11.15 7.75
C TRP A 219 0.42 10.07 6.87
N LEU A 220 -0.18 8.88 6.88
CA LEU A 220 0.34 7.68 6.24
C LEU A 220 0.58 7.87 4.72
N ASP A 221 -0.35 8.53 4.01
CA ASP A 221 -0.24 8.78 2.56
C ASP A 221 0.94 9.70 2.25
N ASN A 222 1.11 10.79 2.99
CA ASN A 222 2.20 11.74 2.77
C ASN A 222 3.55 11.10 3.10
N CYS A 223 3.65 10.36 4.20
CA CYS A 223 4.85 9.59 4.50
C CYS A 223 5.20 8.60 3.38
N MET A 224 4.21 7.96 2.74
CA MET A 224 4.45 7.05 1.62
C MET A 224 4.91 7.79 0.36
N VAL A 225 4.37 8.97 0.07
CA VAL A 225 4.81 9.79 -1.06
C VAL A 225 6.25 10.28 -0.85
N GLU A 226 6.59 10.71 0.35
CA GLU A 226 7.96 11.15 0.67
C GLU A 226 9.00 10.03 0.60
N THR A 227 8.59 8.77 0.83
CA THR A 227 9.47 7.60 0.66
C THR A 227 9.60 7.16 -0.80
N ALA A 228 8.87 7.78 -1.74
CA ALA A 228 8.89 7.45 -3.16
C ALA A 228 10.07 8.08 -3.92
N THR A 229 11.21 8.23 -3.27
CA THR A 229 12.45 8.77 -3.83
C THR A 229 13.62 7.84 -3.55
N ASP A 230 14.65 7.91 -4.38
CA ASP A 230 15.90 7.17 -4.22
C ASP A 230 16.87 7.84 -3.20
N LEU A 231 16.60 9.10 -2.84
CA LEU A 231 17.37 9.85 -1.84
C LEU A 231 16.40 10.50 -0.84
N ILE A 232 16.44 10.05 0.41
CA ILE A 232 15.58 10.57 1.49
C ILE A 232 16.44 11.27 2.54
N ALA A 233 16.02 12.46 2.96
CA ALA A 233 16.69 13.18 4.06
C ALA A 233 16.55 12.41 5.38
N SER A 234 17.60 12.41 6.22
CA SER A 234 17.66 11.61 7.44
C SER A 234 16.56 11.95 8.47
N ASN A 235 16.12 13.21 8.51
CA ASN A 235 14.98 13.64 9.34
C ASN A 235 13.66 13.03 8.87
N VAL A 236 13.45 12.91 7.56
CA VAL A 236 12.25 12.29 6.95
C VAL A 236 12.26 10.79 7.22
N ILE A 237 13.41 10.11 7.09
CA ILE A 237 13.56 8.68 7.40
C ILE A 237 13.09 8.40 8.83
N THR A 238 13.58 9.15 9.80
CA THR A 238 13.23 8.94 11.21
C THR A 238 11.74 9.21 11.46
N ARG A 239 11.19 10.28 10.88
CA ARG A 239 9.77 10.63 10.99
C ARG A 239 8.88 9.52 10.42
N CYS A 240 9.10 9.13 9.17
CA CYS A 240 8.31 8.09 8.49
C CYS A 240 8.40 6.73 9.19
N LEU A 241 9.60 6.34 9.64
CA LEU A 241 9.80 5.09 10.38
C LEU A 241 8.97 5.05 11.67
N VAL A 242 9.02 6.13 12.48
CA VAL A 242 8.25 6.21 13.72
C VAL A 242 6.74 6.20 13.43
N CYS A 243 6.27 6.96 12.44
CA CYS A 243 4.88 7.00 12.05
C CYS A 243 4.36 5.62 11.61
N PHE A 244 5.09 4.94 10.73
CA PHE A 244 4.69 3.62 10.23
C PHE A 244 4.60 2.58 11.34
N ILE A 245 5.56 2.56 12.28
CA ILE A 245 5.53 1.64 13.43
C ILE A 245 4.33 1.95 14.34
N ILE A 246 4.10 3.22 14.65
CA ILE A 246 2.98 3.63 15.52
C ILE A 246 1.65 3.22 14.88
N TYR A 247 1.42 3.53 13.61
CA TYR A 247 0.19 3.17 12.90
C TYR A 247 0.01 1.66 12.79
N ALA A 248 1.06 0.91 12.44
CA ALA A 248 1.00 -0.54 12.35
C ALA A 248 0.60 -1.19 13.68
N VAL A 249 1.25 -0.80 14.78
CA VAL A 249 0.98 -1.34 16.12
C VAL A 249 -0.39 -0.92 16.61
N LEU A 250 -0.76 0.36 16.47
CA LEU A 250 -2.03 0.91 16.93
C LEU A 250 -3.22 0.19 16.26
N PHE A 251 -3.23 0.12 14.93
CA PHE A 251 -4.31 -0.52 14.19
C PHE A 251 -4.37 -2.03 14.43
N TYR A 252 -3.23 -2.69 14.59
CA TYR A 252 -3.18 -4.10 14.95
C TYR A 252 -3.77 -4.38 16.34
N VAL A 253 -3.38 -3.61 17.34
CA VAL A 253 -3.89 -3.77 18.73
C VAL A 253 -5.40 -3.54 18.78
N ILE A 254 -5.90 -2.47 18.12
CA ILE A 254 -7.33 -2.19 18.03
C ILE A 254 -8.05 -3.36 17.32
N SER A 255 -7.50 -3.88 16.25
CA SER A 255 -8.07 -4.99 15.49
C SER A 255 -8.23 -6.26 16.33
N ILE A 256 -7.23 -6.61 17.14
CA ILE A 256 -7.34 -7.74 18.08
C ILE A 256 -8.39 -7.47 19.15
N PHE A 257 -8.43 -6.26 19.70
CA PHE A 257 -9.38 -5.90 20.76
C PHE A 257 -10.83 -5.96 20.25
N VAL A 258 -11.09 -5.42 19.08
CA VAL A 258 -12.39 -5.51 18.40
C VAL A 258 -12.74 -6.96 18.09
N GLY A 259 -11.79 -7.72 17.54
CA GLY A 259 -11.99 -9.13 17.20
C GLY A 259 -12.32 -10.03 18.40
N LYS A 260 -11.84 -9.69 19.60
CA LYS A 260 -12.21 -10.39 20.85
C LYS A 260 -13.65 -10.15 21.27
N ARG A 261 -14.15 -8.90 21.14
CA ARG A 261 -15.46 -8.49 21.59
C ARG A 261 -16.59 -8.82 20.63
N THR A 262 -16.26 -9.06 19.37
CA THR A 262 -17.25 -9.36 18.34
C THR A 262 -17.84 -10.75 18.53
N GLU A 263 -19.16 -10.82 18.70
CA GLU A 263 -19.93 -12.06 18.58
C GLU A 263 -19.91 -12.55 17.13
N VAL A 264 -19.65 -13.84 16.98
CA VAL A 264 -19.53 -14.53 15.67
C VAL A 264 -20.76 -15.37 15.41
#